data_7e54e1c7121de0acab8cd568f5b901a6
#
_entry.id   7e54e1c7121de0acab8cd568f5b901a6
#
_cell.length_a   1.000
_cell.length_b   1.000
_cell.length_c   1.000
_cell.angle_alpha   90.00
_cell.angle_beta   90.00
_cell.angle_gamma   90.00
#
_symmetry.space_group_name_H-M   'P 1'
#
loop_
_entity.id
_entity.type
_entity.pdbx_description
1 polymer ?
#
loop_
_entity_poly.entity_id
_entity_poly.type
_entity_poly.pdbx_seq_one_letter_code
_entity_poly.pdbx_strand_id
1 'polypeptide(L)'
;MPSPMDHQSDVATLDAILNALYETVSGAVGQPRDWDRFRSLFLPGGRLMPIVSIPGEKAGVRLLSTEDFIQRVEPIFAREDFWERETSRKTETIGHFAHVLSFYESLRDPNGPPFEHSVNSVQLLNDGTRWWIVNLMWNTSRAE
;
A
#
# COMPACT_ATOMS: atom_id res chain seq x y z
N MET A 1 7.18 -11.06 20.35
CA MET A 1 7.79 -10.41 19.20
C MET A 1 7.69 -11.30 17.98
N PRO A 2 7.10 -10.83 16.86
CA PRO A 2 7.00 -11.67 15.69
C PRO A 2 8.38 -11.98 15.14
N SER A 3 8.59 -13.24 14.77
CA SER A 3 9.82 -13.64 14.08
C SER A 3 9.73 -13.29 12.59
N PRO A 4 10.85 -13.22 11.85
CA PRO A 4 10.78 -13.03 10.39
C PRO A 4 9.94 -14.09 9.70
N MET A 5 9.79 -15.28 10.31
CA MET A 5 8.96 -16.36 9.76
C MET A 5 7.47 -16.03 9.75
N ASP A 6 7.00 -15.17 10.68
CA ASP A 6 5.58 -14.83 10.79
C ASP A 6 5.06 -14.08 9.55
N HIS A 7 5.94 -13.51 8.76
CA HIS A 7 5.57 -12.74 7.56
C HIS A 7 5.86 -13.47 6.25
N GLN A 8 6.38 -14.70 6.28
CA GLN A 8 6.74 -15.42 5.06
C GLN A 8 5.54 -15.73 4.19
N SER A 9 4.39 -16.03 4.78
CA SER A 9 3.18 -16.30 4.02
C SER A 9 2.66 -15.07 3.28
N ASP A 10 2.93 -13.88 3.80
CA ASP A 10 2.50 -12.62 3.19
C ASP A 10 3.18 -12.36 1.85
N VAL A 11 4.33 -12.97 1.60
CA VAL A 11 5.16 -12.66 0.44
C VAL A 11 5.34 -13.85 -0.50
N ALA A 12 4.61 -14.91 -0.25
CA ALA A 12 4.72 -16.14 -1.03
C ALA A 12 4.02 -16.04 -2.39
N THR A 13 2.97 -15.24 -2.50
CA THR A 13 2.20 -15.05 -3.74
C THR A 13 1.84 -13.58 -3.94
N LEU A 14 1.47 -13.22 -5.16
CA LEU A 14 0.96 -11.87 -5.44
C LEU A 14 -0.31 -11.58 -4.65
N ASP A 15 -1.23 -12.55 -4.55
CA ASP A 15 -2.44 -12.38 -3.75
C ASP A 15 -2.09 -12.05 -2.30
N ALA A 16 -1.17 -12.81 -1.72
CA ALA A 16 -0.80 -12.65 -0.32
C ALA A 16 -0.18 -11.28 -0.04
N ILE A 17 0.76 -10.85 -0.89
CA ILE A 17 1.46 -9.57 -0.64
C ILE A 17 0.54 -8.37 -0.82
N LEU A 18 -0.36 -8.41 -1.80
CA LEU A 18 -1.34 -7.33 -1.99
C LEU A 18 -2.38 -7.31 -0.87
N ASN A 19 -2.85 -8.48 -0.42
CA ASN A 19 -3.74 -8.55 0.73
C ASN A 19 -3.07 -7.99 1.99
N ALA A 20 -1.83 -8.34 2.24
CA ALA A 20 -1.07 -7.83 3.39
C ALA A 20 -0.90 -6.31 3.31
N LEU A 21 -0.66 -5.78 2.12
CA LEU A 21 -0.55 -4.33 1.92
C LEU A 21 -1.80 -3.61 2.41
N TYR A 22 -2.97 -4.05 2.00
CA TYR A 22 -4.24 -3.42 2.39
C TYR A 22 -4.59 -3.68 3.86
N GLU A 23 -4.33 -4.88 4.36
CA GLU A 23 -4.60 -5.20 5.77
C GLU A 23 -3.78 -4.33 6.72
N THR A 24 -2.50 -4.11 6.41
CA THR A 24 -1.60 -3.40 7.32
C THR A 24 -1.91 -1.92 7.47
N VAL A 25 -2.57 -1.31 6.48
CA VAL A 25 -2.97 0.11 6.57
C VAL A 25 -4.39 0.27 7.13
N SER A 26 -5.13 -0.82 7.30
CA SER A 26 -6.55 -0.77 7.67
C SER A 26 -6.75 -0.93 9.17
N GLY A 27 -7.74 -0.22 9.72
CA GLY A 27 -8.12 -0.39 11.12
C GLY A 27 -8.97 0.76 11.65
N ALA A 28 -9.49 0.55 12.86
CA ALA A 28 -10.27 1.56 13.57
C ALA A 28 -9.38 2.71 14.02
N VAL A 29 -10.00 3.87 14.28
CA VAL A 29 -9.31 5.05 14.77
C VAL A 29 -8.47 4.71 16.00
N GLY A 30 -7.20 5.12 16.00
CA GLY A 30 -6.27 4.90 17.10
C GLY A 30 -5.79 3.46 17.28
N GLN A 31 -6.24 2.52 16.46
CA GLN A 31 -5.75 1.16 16.50
C GLN A 31 -4.32 1.11 15.98
N PRO A 32 -3.35 0.58 16.75
CA PRO A 32 -1.99 0.45 16.25
C PRO A 32 -1.93 -0.45 15.02
N ARG A 33 -1.19 -0.02 13.99
CA ARG A 33 -0.93 -0.84 12.81
C ARG A 33 0.33 -1.68 13.03
N ASP A 34 0.37 -2.84 12.41
CA ASP A 34 1.58 -3.68 12.42
C ASP A 34 2.55 -3.17 11.34
N TRP A 35 3.30 -2.13 11.69
CA TRP A 35 4.24 -1.52 10.76
C TRP A 35 5.42 -2.42 10.42
N ASP A 36 5.80 -3.34 11.30
CA ASP A 36 6.85 -4.32 10.96
C ASP A 36 6.39 -5.24 9.85
N ARG A 37 5.14 -5.67 9.90
CA ARG A 37 4.54 -6.44 8.80
C ARG A 37 4.50 -5.63 7.50
N PHE A 38 4.10 -4.37 7.58
CA PHE A 38 4.08 -3.45 6.43
C PHE A 38 5.48 -3.31 5.83
N ARG A 39 6.49 -3.03 6.66
CA ARG A 39 7.88 -2.88 6.20
C ARG A 39 8.38 -4.14 5.50
N SER A 40 7.98 -5.32 5.98
CA SER A 40 8.43 -6.59 5.42
C SER A 40 8.02 -6.81 3.98
N LEU A 41 7.01 -6.08 3.49
CA LEU A 41 6.52 -6.22 2.13
C LEU A 41 7.41 -5.54 1.10
N PHE A 42 8.20 -4.55 1.52
CA PHE A 42 8.97 -3.68 0.62
C PHE A 42 10.42 -4.08 0.52
N LEU A 43 10.94 -4.06 -0.72
CA LEU A 43 12.37 -4.17 -0.95
C LEU A 43 13.07 -3.01 -0.23
N PRO A 44 14.25 -3.24 0.40
CA PRO A 44 15.03 -2.13 0.92
C PRO A 44 15.26 -1.07 -0.16
N GLY A 45 14.92 0.18 0.14
CA GLY A 45 14.95 1.26 -0.85
C GLY A 45 13.68 1.39 -1.70
N GLY A 46 12.69 0.54 -1.49
CA GLY A 46 11.40 0.66 -2.15
C GLY A 46 10.72 2.00 -1.88
N ARG A 47 9.86 2.44 -2.78
CA ARG A 47 9.24 3.76 -2.71
C ARG A 47 7.73 3.70 -2.77
N LEU A 48 7.11 4.57 -1.97
CA LEU A 48 5.68 4.89 -2.05
C LEU A 48 5.58 6.29 -2.65
N MET A 49 4.80 6.44 -3.72
CA MET A 49 4.85 7.62 -4.58
C MET A 49 3.45 8.23 -4.79
N PRO A 50 2.95 9.01 -3.80
CA PRO A 50 1.69 9.72 -4.01
C PRO A 50 1.87 10.86 -5.02
N ILE A 51 0.94 10.93 -5.95
CA ILE A 51 0.88 12.02 -6.93
C ILE A 51 0.06 13.14 -6.31
N VAL A 52 0.62 14.34 -6.30
CA VAL A 52 -0.04 15.53 -5.79
C VAL A 52 -0.44 16.38 -6.99
N SER A 53 -1.73 16.70 -7.08
CA SER A 53 -2.27 17.51 -8.17
C SER A 53 -3.11 18.63 -7.56
N ILE A 54 -2.71 19.87 -7.81
CA ILE A 54 -3.42 21.07 -7.38
C ILE A 54 -3.98 21.74 -8.62
N PRO A 55 -5.29 22.07 -8.65
CA PRO A 55 -5.88 22.73 -9.82
C PRO A 55 -5.09 23.99 -10.22
N GLY A 56 -4.77 24.09 -11.52
CA GLY A 56 -3.99 25.21 -12.07
C GLY A 56 -2.49 25.07 -11.95
N GLU A 57 -1.98 24.01 -11.30
CA GLU A 57 -0.56 23.74 -11.14
C GLU A 57 -0.18 22.42 -11.81
N LYS A 58 1.13 22.21 -12.00
CA LYS A 58 1.63 20.95 -12.49
C LYS A 58 1.46 19.87 -11.44
N ALA A 59 1.09 18.67 -11.87
CA ALA A 59 1.12 17.50 -11.01
C ALA A 59 2.57 17.17 -10.65
N GLY A 60 2.80 16.74 -9.44
CA GLY A 60 4.09 16.28 -8.96
C GLY A 60 3.95 14.96 -8.21
N VAL A 61 5.08 14.37 -7.87
CA VAL A 61 5.11 13.12 -7.11
C VAL A 61 6.05 13.28 -5.92
N ARG A 62 5.67 12.69 -4.79
CA ARG A 62 6.57 12.57 -3.65
C ARG A 62 7.21 11.19 -3.68
N LEU A 63 8.49 11.11 -3.35
CA LEU A 63 9.22 9.85 -3.29
C LEU A 63 9.45 9.51 -1.82
N LEU A 64 8.58 8.69 -1.25
CA LEU A 64 8.60 8.37 0.17
C LEU A 64 9.25 7.01 0.41
N SER A 65 10.09 6.92 1.43
CA SER A 65 10.48 5.64 1.99
C SER A 65 9.29 5.05 2.77
N THR A 66 9.40 3.79 3.20
CA THR A 66 8.39 3.22 4.10
C THR A 66 8.28 4.03 5.38
N GLU A 67 9.39 4.49 5.94
CA GLU A 67 9.39 5.30 7.17
C GLU A 67 8.72 6.66 6.97
N ASP A 68 9.00 7.32 5.85
CA ASP A 68 8.35 8.59 5.51
C ASP A 68 6.83 8.41 5.41
N PHE A 69 6.39 7.33 4.78
CA PHE A 69 4.98 7.02 4.64
C PHE A 69 4.32 6.80 6.00
N ILE A 70 4.94 5.99 6.86
CA ILE A 70 4.42 5.69 8.19
C ILE A 70 4.27 6.98 9.01
N GLN A 71 5.30 7.84 9.01
CA GLN A 71 5.24 9.12 9.70
C GLN A 71 4.12 10.02 9.19
N ARG A 72 3.83 9.92 7.89
CA ARG A 72 2.80 10.73 7.26
C ARG A 72 1.40 10.26 7.62
N VAL A 73 1.17 8.95 7.68
CA VAL A 73 -0.18 8.41 7.89
C VAL A 73 -0.54 8.16 9.35
N GLU A 74 0.42 7.98 10.24
CA GLU A 74 0.12 7.75 11.66
C GLU A 74 -0.76 8.83 12.27
N PRO A 75 -0.51 10.14 12.08
CA PRO A 75 -1.40 11.16 12.61
C PRO A 75 -2.83 11.07 12.06
N ILE A 76 -2.98 10.65 10.82
CA ILE A 76 -4.30 10.48 10.20
C ILE A 76 -5.02 9.30 10.84
N PHE A 77 -4.34 8.17 11.00
CA PHE A 77 -4.92 6.96 11.58
C PHE A 77 -5.23 7.10 13.09
N ALA A 78 -4.58 8.06 13.75
CA ALA A 78 -4.91 8.39 15.13
C ALA A 78 -6.22 9.17 15.28
N ARG A 79 -6.73 9.74 14.18
CA ARG A 79 -7.93 10.61 14.18
C ARG A 79 -9.09 10.05 13.39
N GLU A 80 -8.84 9.10 12.49
CA GLU A 80 -9.85 8.62 11.53
C GLU A 80 -9.86 7.11 11.45
N ASP A 81 -11.06 6.55 11.37
CA ASP A 81 -11.25 5.16 10.94
C ASP A 81 -10.87 5.05 9.48
N PHE A 82 -10.14 3.99 9.10
CA PHE A 82 -9.67 3.87 7.74
C PHE A 82 -9.47 2.40 7.35
N TRP A 83 -10.15 1.98 6.29
CA TRP A 83 -9.95 0.67 5.68
C TRP A 83 -9.76 0.85 4.19
N GLU A 84 -8.89 0.02 3.62
CA GLU A 84 -8.75 -0.13 2.18
C GLU A 84 -8.92 -1.59 1.81
N ARG A 85 -9.58 -1.83 0.69
CA ARG A 85 -9.68 -3.19 0.16
C ARG A 85 -9.62 -3.17 -1.35
N GLU A 86 -8.96 -4.18 -1.91
CA GLU A 86 -8.89 -4.35 -3.35
C GLU A 86 -10.23 -4.81 -3.89
N THR A 87 -10.66 -4.21 -5.01
CA THR A 87 -11.89 -4.61 -5.69
C THR A 87 -11.60 -5.44 -6.93
N SER A 88 -10.49 -5.16 -7.62
CA SER A 88 -10.05 -5.92 -8.80
C SER A 88 -8.59 -5.60 -9.09
N ARG A 89 -7.99 -6.34 -10.03
CA ARG A 89 -6.62 -6.05 -10.46
C ARG A 89 -6.39 -6.47 -11.90
N LYS A 90 -5.40 -5.84 -12.52
CA LYS A 90 -4.82 -6.26 -13.79
C LYS A 90 -3.36 -6.53 -13.54
N THR A 91 -2.89 -7.71 -13.91
CA THR A 91 -1.52 -8.15 -13.64
C THR A 91 -0.82 -8.54 -14.91
N GLU A 92 0.42 -8.07 -15.07
CA GLU A 92 1.35 -8.56 -16.10
C GLU A 92 2.61 -9.04 -15.40
N THR A 93 3.04 -10.26 -15.72
CA THR A 93 4.26 -10.84 -15.15
C THR A 93 5.23 -11.16 -16.28
N ILE A 94 6.44 -10.64 -16.18
CA ILE A 94 7.49 -10.86 -17.16
C ILE A 94 8.77 -11.24 -16.42
N GLY A 95 9.22 -12.51 -16.57
CA GLY A 95 10.40 -12.97 -15.86
C GLY A 95 10.26 -12.80 -14.35
N HIS A 96 11.17 -12.04 -13.74
CA HIS A 96 11.23 -11.85 -12.30
C HIS A 96 10.38 -10.68 -11.80
N PHE A 97 9.68 -9.95 -12.67
CA PHE A 97 8.89 -8.84 -12.18
C PHE A 97 7.43 -8.93 -12.59
N ALA A 98 6.59 -8.29 -11.80
CA ALA A 98 5.18 -8.09 -12.11
C ALA A 98 4.83 -6.60 -12.00
N HIS A 99 3.90 -6.17 -12.84
CA HIS A 99 3.25 -4.89 -12.75
C HIS A 99 1.76 -5.15 -12.48
N VAL A 100 1.25 -4.55 -11.41
CA VAL A 100 -0.14 -4.74 -11.01
C VAL A 100 -0.82 -3.39 -10.93
N LEU A 101 -1.94 -3.25 -11.63
CA LEU A 101 -2.88 -2.18 -11.38
C LEU A 101 -3.91 -2.73 -10.41
N SER A 102 -3.82 -2.32 -9.16
CA SER A 102 -4.68 -2.77 -8.08
C SER A 102 -5.74 -1.72 -7.82
N PHE A 103 -6.99 -2.04 -8.17
CA PHE A 103 -8.13 -1.15 -7.99
C PHE A 103 -8.65 -1.36 -6.57
N TYR A 104 -8.84 -0.27 -5.83
CA TYR A 104 -9.24 -0.38 -4.43
C TYR A 104 -10.25 0.69 -4.05
N GLU A 105 -10.90 0.45 -2.93
CA GLU A 105 -11.80 1.41 -2.32
C GLU A 105 -11.39 1.67 -0.88
N SER A 106 -11.63 2.89 -0.42
CA SER A 106 -11.34 3.33 0.94
C SER A 106 -12.64 3.56 1.69
N LEU A 107 -12.68 3.11 2.96
CA LEU A 107 -13.90 3.11 3.77
C LEU A 107 -13.62 3.66 5.17
N ARG A 108 -14.63 4.31 5.75
CA ARG A 108 -14.63 4.70 7.17
C ARG A 108 -15.22 3.60 8.06
N ASP A 109 -15.97 2.69 7.46
CA ASP A 109 -16.59 1.55 8.11
C ASP A 109 -16.44 0.37 7.16
N PRO A 110 -15.87 -0.76 7.61
CA PRO A 110 -15.65 -1.91 6.73
C PRO A 110 -16.97 -2.50 6.17
N ASN A 111 -18.10 -2.18 6.81
CA ASN A 111 -19.41 -2.63 6.35
C ASN A 111 -20.23 -1.51 5.71
N GLY A 112 -19.65 -0.33 5.54
CA GLY A 112 -20.32 0.82 4.98
C GLY A 112 -19.98 1.09 3.53
N PRO A 113 -20.51 2.17 2.95
CA PRO A 113 -20.16 2.56 1.59
C PRO A 113 -18.76 3.14 1.54
N PRO A 114 -18.02 2.94 0.43
CA PRO A 114 -16.70 3.56 0.29
C PRO A 114 -16.83 5.07 0.10
N PHE A 115 -15.83 5.81 0.59
CA PHE A 115 -15.75 7.25 0.36
C PHE A 115 -14.82 7.60 -0.80
N GLU A 116 -14.03 6.64 -1.28
CA GLU A 116 -13.08 6.87 -2.37
C GLU A 116 -12.82 5.58 -3.12
N HIS A 117 -12.64 5.69 -4.44
CA HIS A 117 -12.14 4.63 -5.30
C HIS A 117 -10.86 5.12 -5.95
N SER A 118 -9.84 4.28 -6.01
CA SER A 118 -8.58 4.65 -6.64
C SER A 118 -7.86 3.43 -7.19
N VAL A 119 -6.65 3.65 -7.69
CA VAL A 119 -5.82 2.61 -8.30
C VAL A 119 -4.40 2.76 -7.78
N ASN A 120 -3.82 1.65 -7.35
CA ASN A 120 -2.40 1.56 -7.07
C ASN A 120 -1.68 0.93 -8.27
N SER A 121 -0.66 1.61 -8.76
CA SER A 121 0.28 1.04 -9.74
C SER A 121 1.45 0.46 -8.95
N VAL A 122 1.59 -0.85 -8.99
CA VAL A 122 2.56 -1.56 -8.14
C VAL A 122 3.54 -2.32 -9.02
N GLN A 123 4.83 -2.10 -8.79
CA GLN A 123 5.87 -2.91 -9.39
C GLN A 123 6.45 -3.82 -8.32
N LEU A 124 6.55 -5.12 -8.63
CA LEU A 124 7.00 -6.14 -7.70
C LEU A 124 8.11 -6.97 -8.32
N LEU A 125 9.01 -7.41 -7.47
CA LEU A 125 10.11 -8.32 -7.83
C LEU A 125 9.88 -9.67 -7.17
N ASN A 126 10.04 -10.75 -7.93
CA ASN A 126 10.19 -12.08 -7.37
C ASN A 126 11.67 -12.45 -7.46
N ASP A 127 12.33 -12.55 -6.31
CA ASP A 127 13.77 -12.83 -6.27
C ASP A 127 14.11 -14.33 -6.38
N GLY A 128 13.08 -15.17 -6.57
CA GLY A 128 13.21 -16.62 -6.59
C GLY A 128 12.79 -17.29 -5.30
N THR A 129 12.67 -16.52 -4.21
CA THR A 129 12.24 -17.00 -2.89
C THR A 129 11.00 -16.32 -2.39
N ARG A 130 10.75 -15.08 -2.80
CA ARG A 130 9.60 -14.29 -2.34
C ARG A 130 9.32 -13.12 -3.27
N TRP A 131 8.13 -12.51 -3.09
CA TRP A 131 7.76 -11.25 -3.71
C TRP A 131 8.18 -10.07 -2.84
N TRP A 132 8.54 -8.97 -3.51
CA TRP A 132 8.88 -7.69 -2.90
C TRP A 132 8.16 -6.57 -3.63
N ILE A 133 7.57 -5.64 -2.89
CA ILE A 133 7.09 -4.39 -3.50
C ILE A 133 8.30 -3.48 -3.69
N VAL A 134 8.50 -3.02 -4.93
CA VAL A 134 9.60 -2.12 -5.28
C VAL A 134 9.11 -0.67 -5.34
N ASN A 135 8.02 -0.44 -6.05
CA ASN A 135 7.41 0.87 -6.18
C ASN A 135 5.90 0.74 -6.10
N LEU A 136 5.27 1.75 -5.50
CA LEU A 136 3.82 1.85 -5.42
C LEU A 136 3.44 3.31 -5.67
N MET A 137 2.68 3.58 -6.73
CA MET A 137 2.28 4.94 -7.11
C MET A 137 0.76 5.03 -7.17
N TRP A 138 0.22 6.14 -6.67
CA TRP A 138 -1.23 6.38 -6.73
C TRP A 138 -1.53 7.87 -6.82
N ASN A 139 -2.73 8.18 -7.31
CA ASN A 139 -3.24 9.53 -7.30
C ASN A 139 -3.85 9.83 -5.94
N THR A 140 -3.56 11.00 -5.39
CA THR A 140 -4.25 11.47 -4.20
C THR A 140 -5.42 12.34 -4.63
N SER A 141 -6.54 12.25 -3.89
CA SER A 141 -7.71 13.07 -4.15
C SER A 141 -7.61 14.44 -3.48
N ARG A 142 -6.59 14.65 -2.64
CA ARG A 142 -6.33 15.90 -1.93
C ARG A 142 -4.86 16.21 -1.95
N ALA A 143 -4.54 17.50 -1.90
CA ALA A 143 -3.18 17.94 -1.65
C ALA A 143 -2.80 17.59 -0.20
N GLU A 144 -1.75 16.81 -0.05
CA GLU A 144 -1.25 16.41 1.27
C GLU A 144 0.17 16.90 1.48
#